data_e9354356bee3b8ac56a5bd9be9942061
#
_entry.id   e9354356bee3b8ac56a5bd9be9942061
#
_cell.length_a   1.000
_cell.length_b   1.000
_cell.length_c   1.000
_cell.angle_alpha   90.00
_cell.angle_beta   90.00
_cell.angle_gamma   90.00
#
_symmetry.space_group_name_H-M   'P 1'
#
loop_
_entity.id
_entity.type
_entity.pdbx_description
1 polymer ?
#
loop_
_entity_poly.entity_id
_entity_poly.type
_entity_poly.pdbx_seq_one_letter_code
_entity_poly.pdbx_strand_id
1 'polypeptide(L)'
;GHQPGLHRDLHLQPVLMLFSKPSADWLIVGLGNPGRQYDRTRHNAGFRAMEALARRLGCPLDRVKFQGRMGQCAHGGQKLVLLLPQTFMNLSGNAVAEAVRFYRLPPERVLVLCDDISLEPGRLRVRGSGSAGGHNGLKSIIARLGSQDFPRVKIGVGAKPHPDYDLADWVLSTFSQQEEKALAPIWDQAGEAALAVLTLGVEQAASRFNGVGK
;
A
#
# COMPACT_ATOMS: atom_id res chain seq x y z
N GLY A 1 25.27 -27.13 -55.87
CA GLY A 1 25.23 -26.89 -54.46
C GLY A 1 24.16 -25.89 -54.10
N HIS A 2 22.99 -26.35 -53.62
CA HIS A 2 21.92 -25.51 -53.06
C HIS A 2 22.17 -25.40 -51.56
N GLN A 3 22.37 -24.18 -51.06
CA GLN A 3 22.27 -23.90 -49.65
C GLN A 3 20.80 -23.68 -49.29
N PRO A 4 20.24 -24.36 -48.28
CA PRO A 4 18.92 -24.02 -47.79
C PRO A 4 19.02 -22.72 -46.97
N GLY A 5 18.28 -21.72 -47.41
CA GLY A 5 18.16 -20.46 -46.70
C GLY A 5 17.58 -20.69 -45.30
N LEU A 6 18.29 -20.18 -44.31
CA LEU A 6 17.79 -19.99 -42.96
C LEU A 6 16.64 -18.98 -42.99
N HIS A 7 15.40 -19.45 -43.13
CA HIS A 7 14.25 -18.67 -42.74
C HIS A 7 14.26 -18.57 -41.25
N ARG A 8 14.82 -17.50 -40.72
CA ARG A 8 14.55 -17.09 -39.34
C ARG A 8 13.07 -16.73 -39.26
N ASP A 9 12.35 -17.51 -38.51
CA ASP A 9 10.95 -17.25 -38.17
C ASP A 9 10.84 -15.91 -37.43
N LEU A 10 10.72 -14.82 -38.17
CA LEU A 10 10.45 -13.48 -37.67
C LEU A 10 9.06 -13.36 -37.03
N HIS A 11 8.24 -14.41 -37.12
CA HIS A 11 6.89 -14.42 -36.55
C HIS A 11 6.81 -14.81 -35.08
N LEU A 12 7.86 -15.33 -34.48
CA LEU A 12 7.86 -15.73 -33.05
C LEU A 12 7.99 -14.55 -32.09
N GLN A 13 8.63 -13.45 -32.50
CA GLN A 13 8.81 -12.29 -31.61
C GLN A 13 7.52 -11.61 -31.20
N PRO A 14 6.55 -11.32 -32.09
CA PRO A 14 5.27 -10.75 -31.66
C PRO A 14 4.45 -11.66 -30.76
N VAL A 15 4.51 -12.99 -30.98
CA VAL A 15 3.82 -13.99 -30.18
C VAL A 15 4.41 -14.08 -28.78
N LEU A 16 5.75 -14.01 -28.65
CA LEU A 16 6.42 -13.99 -27.35
C LEU A 16 6.11 -12.71 -26.55
N MET A 17 5.94 -11.57 -27.22
CA MET A 17 5.54 -10.33 -26.55
C MET A 17 4.09 -10.35 -26.07
N LEU A 18 3.18 -11.03 -26.78
CA LEU A 18 1.78 -11.20 -26.40
C LEU A 18 1.64 -12.08 -25.13
N PHE A 19 2.58 -12.98 -24.88
CA PHE A 19 2.60 -13.88 -23.72
C PHE A 19 3.62 -13.44 -22.67
N SER A 20 4.18 -12.21 -22.77
CA SER A 20 5.02 -11.67 -21.71
C SER A 20 4.24 -11.57 -20.41
N LYS A 21 4.83 -12.04 -19.31
CA LYS A 21 4.18 -12.03 -18.00
C LYS A 21 3.98 -10.59 -17.53
N PRO A 22 2.82 -10.26 -16.92
CA PRO A 22 2.66 -8.96 -16.26
C PRO A 22 3.77 -8.81 -15.22
N SER A 23 4.32 -7.61 -15.16
CA SER A 23 5.41 -7.31 -14.24
C SER A 23 5.14 -6.05 -13.44
N ALA A 24 5.60 -6.07 -12.22
CA ALA A 24 5.65 -4.91 -11.33
C ALA A 24 6.91 -5.02 -10.49
N ASP A 25 7.47 -3.89 -10.10
CA ASP A 25 8.59 -3.85 -9.17
C ASP A 25 8.11 -3.76 -7.73
N TRP A 26 6.97 -3.10 -7.52
CA TRP A 26 6.37 -2.91 -6.20
C TRP A 26 4.86 -2.95 -6.26
N LEU A 27 4.28 -3.51 -5.20
CA LEU A 27 2.88 -3.37 -4.86
C LEU A 27 2.77 -2.44 -3.66
N ILE A 28 2.06 -1.32 -3.81
CA ILE A 28 1.76 -0.40 -2.71
C ILE A 28 0.29 -0.56 -2.37
N VAL A 29 0.00 -0.86 -1.12
CA VAL A 29 -1.34 -1.17 -0.62
C VAL A 29 -1.75 -0.11 0.40
N GLY A 30 -2.91 0.52 0.21
CA GLY A 30 -3.53 1.34 1.24
C GLY A 30 -4.66 0.56 1.91
N LEU A 31 -4.68 0.52 3.24
CA LEU A 31 -5.69 -0.22 3.99
C LEU A 31 -6.85 0.65 4.44
N GLY A 32 -8.04 0.10 4.36
CA GLY A 32 -9.28 0.74 4.78
C GLY A 32 -10.48 -0.18 4.56
N ASN A 33 -11.66 0.31 4.88
CA ASN A 33 -12.93 -0.34 4.61
C ASN A 33 -13.66 0.36 3.45
N PRO A 34 -14.29 -0.38 2.53
CA PRO A 34 -15.06 0.22 1.46
C PRO A 34 -16.39 0.78 1.97
N GLY A 35 -16.83 1.86 1.35
CA GLY A 35 -18.11 2.50 1.66
C GLY A 35 -17.93 3.90 2.22
N ARG A 36 -18.82 4.81 1.82
CA ARG A 36 -18.76 6.24 2.21
C ARG A 36 -18.76 6.46 3.71
N GLN A 37 -19.44 5.61 4.46
CA GLN A 37 -19.51 5.71 5.92
C GLN A 37 -18.16 5.54 6.59
N TYR A 38 -17.16 4.97 5.89
CA TYR A 38 -15.82 4.74 6.43
C TYR A 38 -14.77 5.74 5.96
N ASP A 39 -15.09 6.59 4.98
CA ASP A 39 -14.11 7.44 4.28
C ASP A 39 -13.26 8.31 5.22
N ARG A 40 -13.84 8.79 6.31
CA ARG A 40 -13.16 9.71 7.24
C ARG A 40 -12.86 9.06 8.59
N THR A 41 -12.96 7.75 8.67
CA THR A 41 -12.61 7.04 9.91
C THR A 41 -11.09 6.93 10.06
N ARG A 42 -10.65 6.73 11.30
CA ARG A 42 -9.24 6.49 11.63
C ARG A 42 -8.69 5.29 10.86
N HIS A 43 -9.49 4.24 10.74
CA HIS A 43 -9.08 2.99 10.05
C HIS A 43 -8.86 3.17 8.55
N ASN A 44 -9.40 4.24 7.95
CA ASN A 44 -9.23 4.53 6.53
C ASN A 44 -8.06 5.48 6.22
N ALA A 45 -7.18 5.72 7.20
CA ALA A 45 -5.99 6.55 6.97
C ALA A 45 -5.14 6.03 5.80
N GLY A 46 -4.99 4.72 5.67
CA GLY A 46 -4.26 4.11 4.55
C GLY A 46 -4.90 4.40 3.21
N PHE A 47 -6.23 4.37 3.12
CA PHE A 47 -6.96 4.75 1.89
C PHE A 47 -6.71 6.20 1.51
N ARG A 48 -6.80 7.10 2.50
CA ARG A 48 -6.60 8.54 2.25
C ARG A 48 -5.18 8.84 1.76
N ALA A 49 -4.18 8.21 2.36
CA ALA A 49 -2.79 8.35 1.94
C ALA A 49 -2.56 7.80 0.53
N MET A 50 -3.17 6.64 0.20
CA MET A 50 -3.07 6.05 -1.13
C MET A 50 -3.72 6.94 -2.18
N GLU A 51 -4.89 7.50 -1.90
CA GLU A 51 -5.57 8.41 -2.84
C GLU A 51 -4.74 9.66 -3.10
N ALA A 52 -4.08 10.21 -2.09
CA ALA A 52 -3.16 11.34 -2.25
C ALA A 52 -1.94 10.94 -3.09
N LEU A 53 -1.38 9.76 -2.86
CA LEU A 53 -0.26 9.24 -3.65
C LEU A 53 -0.66 9.04 -5.11
N ALA A 54 -1.82 8.45 -5.35
CA ALA A 54 -2.33 8.22 -6.70
C ALA A 54 -2.50 9.55 -7.47
N ARG A 55 -3.05 10.57 -6.82
CA ARG A 55 -3.16 11.92 -7.42
C ARG A 55 -1.78 12.48 -7.75
N ARG A 56 -0.83 12.39 -6.84
CA ARG A 56 0.54 12.88 -7.03
C ARG A 56 1.23 12.22 -8.21
N LEU A 57 1.02 10.91 -8.39
CA LEU A 57 1.63 10.14 -9.48
C LEU A 57 0.84 10.20 -10.79
N GLY A 58 -0.32 10.85 -10.79
CA GLY A 58 -1.21 10.80 -11.95
C GLY A 58 -1.66 9.39 -12.28
N CYS A 59 -1.91 8.57 -11.28
CA CYS A 59 -2.20 7.14 -11.37
C CYS A 59 -3.66 6.89 -10.95
N PRO A 60 -4.63 6.90 -11.88
CA PRO A 60 -6.02 6.66 -11.51
C PRO A 60 -6.22 5.26 -10.91
N LEU A 61 -7.00 5.18 -9.83
CA LEU A 61 -7.39 3.93 -9.18
C LEU A 61 -8.75 3.48 -9.73
N ASP A 62 -8.84 3.32 -11.03
CA ASP A 62 -10.10 3.14 -11.77
C ASP A 62 -10.31 1.71 -12.29
N ARG A 63 -9.37 0.82 -12.05
CA ARG A 63 -9.50 -0.60 -12.43
C ARG A 63 -9.95 -1.43 -11.25
N VAL A 64 -10.87 -2.37 -11.49
CA VAL A 64 -11.35 -3.32 -10.50
C VAL A 64 -10.66 -4.65 -10.74
N LYS A 65 -9.74 -5.03 -9.84
CA LYS A 65 -8.97 -6.26 -9.92
C LYS A 65 -8.44 -6.62 -8.54
N PHE A 66 -8.14 -7.90 -8.31
CA PHE A 66 -7.59 -8.39 -7.03
C PHE A 66 -8.48 -8.04 -5.84
N GLN A 67 -9.79 -8.18 -5.99
CA GLN A 67 -10.77 -7.80 -4.96
C GLN A 67 -10.56 -6.35 -4.46
N GLY A 68 -10.15 -5.46 -5.36
CA GLY A 68 -9.82 -4.09 -5.01
C GLY A 68 -9.94 -3.12 -6.16
N ARG A 69 -9.69 -1.86 -5.85
CA ARG A 69 -9.46 -0.82 -6.84
C ARG A 69 -7.95 -0.66 -7.02
N MET A 70 -7.50 -0.57 -8.25
CA MET A 70 -6.07 -0.52 -8.51
C MET A 70 -5.74 0.38 -9.70
N GLY A 71 -4.49 0.79 -9.76
CA GLY A 71 -3.90 1.48 -10.88
C GLY A 71 -2.45 1.02 -11.09
N GLN A 72 -1.96 1.22 -12.30
CA GLN A 72 -0.57 0.95 -12.67
C GLN A 72 0.09 2.24 -13.12
N CYS A 73 1.30 2.47 -12.65
CA CYS A 73 2.11 3.62 -13.03
C CYS A 73 3.59 3.31 -12.87
N ALA A 74 4.43 4.29 -13.15
CA ALA A 74 5.88 4.18 -12.96
C ALA A 74 6.38 5.38 -12.18
N HIS A 75 7.41 5.17 -11.37
CA HIS A 75 8.09 6.22 -10.64
C HIS A 75 9.56 5.82 -10.45
N GLY A 76 10.48 6.75 -10.76
CA GLY A 76 11.90 6.51 -10.58
C GLY A 76 12.41 5.28 -11.33
N GLY A 77 11.86 4.99 -12.51
CA GLY A 77 12.21 3.82 -13.32
C GLY A 77 11.62 2.51 -12.83
N GLN A 78 10.79 2.53 -11.78
CA GLN A 78 10.14 1.34 -11.23
C GLN A 78 8.67 1.29 -11.62
N LYS A 79 8.18 0.08 -11.90
CA LYS A 79 6.77 -0.19 -12.20
C LYS A 79 6.02 -0.41 -10.90
N LEU A 80 4.98 0.39 -10.69
CA LEU A 80 4.18 0.36 -9.47
C LEU A 80 2.77 -0.12 -9.75
N VAL A 81 2.25 -0.95 -8.85
CA VAL A 81 0.84 -1.28 -8.73
C VAL A 81 0.34 -0.67 -7.43
N LEU A 82 -0.67 0.19 -7.51
CA LEU A 82 -1.34 0.79 -6.36
C LEU A 82 -2.65 0.04 -6.14
N LEU A 83 -2.90 -0.42 -4.92
CA LEU A 83 -4.07 -1.24 -4.59
C LEU A 83 -4.78 -0.72 -3.34
N LEU A 84 -6.09 -0.51 -3.47
CA LEU A 84 -7.02 -0.31 -2.36
C LEU A 84 -7.88 -1.58 -2.23
N PRO A 85 -7.60 -2.49 -1.30
CA PRO A 85 -8.48 -3.64 -1.09
C PRO A 85 -9.92 -3.19 -0.83
N GLN A 86 -10.87 -3.78 -1.54
CA GLN A 86 -12.30 -3.50 -1.36
C GLN A 86 -12.99 -4.63 -0.59
N THR A 87 -12.21 -5.48 0.04
CA THR A 87 -12.63 -6.37 1.11
C THR A 87 -12.87 -5.54 2.37
N PHE A 88 -13.49 -6.10 3.39
CA PHE A 88 -13.39 -5.45 4.69
C PHE A 88 -11.97 -5.63 5.26
N MET A 89 -11.61 -4.79 6.24
CA MET A 89 -10.24 -4.69 6.76
C MET A 89 -9.64 -6.06 7.13
N ASN A 90 -10.40 -6.89 7.82
CA ASN A 90 -9.95 -8.21 8.26
C ASN A 90 -9.69 -9.21 7.13
N LEU A 91 -10.07 -8.88 5.90
CA LEU A 91 -9.84 -9.71 4.71
C LEU A 91 -8.87 -9.05 3.72
N SER A 92 -8.17 -8.00 4.13
CA SER A 92 -7.21 -7.27 3.27
C SER A 92 -6.17 -8.20 2.65
N GLY A 93 -5.74 -9.22 3.37
CA GLY A 93 -4.76 -10.19 2.89
C GLY A 93 -5.21 -10.98 1.68
N ASN A 94 -6.52 -11.16 1.50
CA ASN A 94 -7.06 -11.88 0.32
C ASN A 94 -6.75 -11.09 -0.97
N ALA A 95 -6.95 -9.79 -0.95
CA ALA A 95 -6.63 -8.92 -2.09
C ALA A 95 -5.12 -8.86 -2.35
N VAL A 96 -4.33 -8.66 -1.29
CA VAL A 96 -2.88 -8.56 -1.39
C VAL A 96 -2.27 -9.86 -1.92
N ALA A 97 -2.70 -11.02 -1.40
CA ALA A 97 -2.20 -12.32 -1.85
C ALA A 97 -2.50 -12.58 -3.33
N GLU A 98 -3.66 -12.15 -3.80
CA GLU A 98 -4.04 -12.29 -5.20
C GLU A 98 -3.14 -11.46 -6.12
N ALA A 99 -2.87 -10.20 -5.76
CA ALA A 99 -1.97 -9.33 -6.50
C ALA A 99 -0.52 -9.82 -6.47
N VAL A 100 -0.04 -10.25 -5.31
CA VAL A 100 1.31 -10.80 -5.13
C VAL A 100 1.52 -12.03 -6.00
N ARG A 101 0.54 -12.92 -6.05
CA ARG A 101 0.61 -14.11 -6.90
C ARG A 101 0.65 -13.74 -8.38
N PHE A 102 -0.19 -12.81 -8.79
CA PHE A 102 -0.29 -12.38 -10.18
C PHE A 102 1.02 -11.76 -10.68
N TYR A 103 1.64 -10.89 -9.89
CA TYR A 103 2.89 -10.21 -10.26
C TYR A 103 4.14 -10.96 -9.80
N ARG A 104 3.98 -12.06 -9.05
CA ARG A 104 5.10 -12.88 -8.54
C ARG A 104 6.08 -12.05 -7.69
N LEU A 105 5.55 -11.24 -6.81
CA LEU A 105 6.35 -10.39 -5.94
C LEU A 105 6.73 -11.13 -4.65
N PRO A 106 7.97 -10.93 -4.15
CA PRO A 106 8.29 -11.35 -2.79
C PRO A 106 7.63 -10.39 -1.78
N PRO A 107 7.45 -10.80 -0.51
CA PRO A 107 6.88 -9.92 0.51
C PRO A 107 7.61 -8.59 0.65
N GLU A 108 8.92 -8.55 0.48
CA GLU A 108 9.76 -7.36 0.61
C GLU A 108 9.44 -6.29 -0.44
N ARG A 109 8.70 -6.63 -1.48
CA ARG A 109 8.24 -5.71 -2.54
C ARG A 109 6.78 -5.31 -2.37
N VAL A 110 6.19 -5.59 -1.21
CA VAL A 110 4.87 -5.11 -0.82
C VAL A 110 5.04 -4.02 0.24
N LEU A 111 4.57 -2.81 -0.04
CA LEU A 111 4.58 -1.72 0.92
C LEU A 111 3.14 -1.41 1.34
N VAL A 112 2.88 -1.33 2.64
CA VAL A 112 1.54 -1.13 3.18
C VAL A 112 1.45 0.22 3.89
N LEU A 113 0.43 1.01 3.51
CA LEU A 113 0.03 2.24 4.20
C LEU A 113 -1.12 1.90 5.13
N CYS A 114 -0.97 2.16 6.43
CA CYS A 114 -1.99 1.82 7.42
C CYS A 114 -2.01 2.79 8.60
N ASP A 115 -3.15 2.83 9.30
CA ASP A 115 -3.31 3.57 10.55
C ASP A 115 -2.52 2.92 11.69
N ASP A 116 -2.13 3.74 12.66
CA ASP A 116 -1.44 3.28 13.87
C ASP A 116 -1.96 4.06 15.09
N ILE A 117 -2.57 3.36 16.02
CA ILE A 117 -3.11 3.94 17.26
C ILE A 117 -2.04 4.28 18.29
N SER A 118 -0.81 3.79 18.11
CA SER A 118 0.30 4.09 19.02
C SER A 118 1.01 5.39 18.67
N LEU A 119 0.65 6.03 17.57
CA LEU A 119 1.19 7.31 17.12
C LEU A 119 0.12 8.39 17.17
N GLU A 120 0.53 9.58 17.59
CA GLU A 120 -0.37 10.73 17.57
C GLU A 120 -0.72 11.17 16.14
N PRO A 121 -1.90 11.79 15.94
CA PRO A 121 -2.26 12.34 14.63
C PRO A 121 -1.20 13.31 14.12
N GLY A 122 -0.82 13.15 12.85
CA GLY A 122 0.21 13.97 12.21
C GLY A 122 1.61 13.35 12.27
N ARG A 123 1.78 12.19 12.90
CA ARG A 123 3.07 11.48 12.96
C ARG A 123 3.09 10.29 12.01
N LEU A 124 4.28 10.01 11.48
CA LEU A 124 4.55 8.86 10.63
C LEU A 124 5.61 7.96 11.24
N ARG A 125 5.54 6.67 10.89
CA ARG A 125 6.60 5.71 11.20
C ARG A 125 6.78 4.75 10.04
N VAL A 126 8.01 4.67 9.52
CA VAL A 126 8.41 3.71 8.50
C VAL A 126 9.05 2.52 9.20
N ARG A 127 8.60 1.30 8.86
CA ARG A 127 9.16 0.04 9.35
C ARG A 127 9.37 -0.90 8.17
N GLY A 128 10.47 -1.64 8.17
CA GLY A 128 10.76 -2.65 7.13
C GLY A 128 10.08 -3.98 7.36
N SER A 129 9.68 -4.26 8.61
CA SER A 129 9.07 -5.51 9.00
C SER A 129 8.40 -5.35 10.37
N GLY A 130 7.73 -6.36 10.84
CA GLY A 130 7.19 -6.40 12.19
C GLY A 130 5.85 -7.09 12.31
N SER A 131 5.40 -7.27 13.56
CA SER A 131 4.11 -7.86 13.87
C SER A 131 2.95 -6.94 13.46
N ALA A 132 1.75 -7.48 13.52
CA ALA A 132 0.53 -6.71 13.22
C ALA A 132 0.20 -5.66 14.29
N GLY A 133 0.68 -5.82 15.53
CA GLY A 133 0.40 -4.89 16.60
C GLY A 133 -1.09 -4.72 16.91
N GLY A 134 -1.91 -5.73 16.66
CA GLY A 134 -3.36 -5.68 16.84
C GLY A 134 -4.13 -5.16 15.62
N HIS A 135 -3.46 -4.72 14.57
CA HIS A 135 -4.12 -4.22 13.36
C HIS A 135 -4.65 -5.38 12.51
N ASN A 136 -5.96 -5.46 12.32
CA ASN A 136 -6.60 -6.60 11.64
C ASN A 136 -6.21 -6.73 10.17
N GLY A 137 -5.99 -5.64 9.46
CA GLY A 137 -5.52 -5.65 8.08
C GLY A 137 -4.12 -6.23 7.96
N LEU A 138 -3.20 -5.83 8.84
CA LEU A 138 -1.84 -6.37 8.88
C LEU A 138 -1.85 -7.85 9.26
N LYS A 139 -2.68 -8.26 10.23
CA LYS A 139 -2.85 -9.69 10.58
C LYS A 139 -3.24 -10.51 9.38
N SER A 140 -4.20 -10.04 8.60
CA SER A 140 -4.68 -10.72 7.39
C SER A 140 -3.58 -10.84 6.34
N ILE A 141 -2.82 -9.77 6.10
CA ILE A 141 -1.71 -9.79 5.13
C ILE A 141 -0.61 -10.75 5.58
N ILE A 142 -0.20 -10.69 6.84
CA ILE A 142 0.82 -11.59 7.40
C ILE A 142 0.40 -13.06 7.27
N ALA A 143 -0.84 -13.37 7.60
CA ALA A 143 -1.37 -14.73 7.50
C ALA A 143 -1.37 -15.22 6.04
N ARG A 144 -1.75 -14.38 5.09
CA ARG A 144 -1.86 -14.76 3.68
C ARG A 144 -0.51 -14.81 2.97
N LEU A 145 0.44 -13.93 3.31
CA LEU A 145 1.78 -13.95 2.75
C LEU A 145 2.71 -14.94 3.45
N GLY A 146 2.38 -15.34 4.67
CA GLY A 146 3.24 -16.19 5.48
C GLY A 146 4.54 -15.50 5.93
N SER A 147 4.55 -14.16 6.00
CA SER A 147 5.73 -13.38 6.34
C SER A 147 5.35 -12.03 6.94
N GLN A 148 6.20 -11.53 7.83
CA GLN A 148 6.14 -10.17 8.37
C GLN A 148 7.12 -9.23 7.65
N ASP A 149 7.89 -9.74 6.69
CA ASP A 149 9.00 -9.03 6.05
C ASP A 149 8.53 -8.22 4.85
N PHE A 150 7.67 -7.26 5.10
CA PHE A 150 7.23 -6.27 4.14
C PHE A 150 7.24 -4.88 4.78
N PRO A 151 7.69 -3.84 4.06
CA PRO A 151 7.71 -2.49 4.61
C PRO A 151 6.31 -1.92 4.79
N ARG A 152 6.20 -1.03 5.78
CA ARG A 152 4.94 -0.32 6.06
C ARG A 152 5.22 1.12 6.43
N VAL A 153 4.33 1.99 6.00
CA VAL A 153 4.25 3.38 6.45
C VAL A 153 3.05 3.47 7.38
N LYS A 154 3.31 3.69 8.65
CA LYS A 154 2.31 3.78 9.70
C LYS A 154 1.92 5.24 9.89
N ILE A 155 0.63 5.52 9.88
CA ILE A 155 0.06 6.86 9.95
C ILE A 155 -0.63 7.00 11.30
N GLY A 156 -0.15 7.91 12.14
CA GLY A 156 -0.70 8.13 13.47
C GLY A 156 -2.14 8.61 13.44
N VAL A 157 -3.01 7.95 14.19
CA VAL A 157 -4.42 8.29 14.32
C VAL A 157 -4.83 8.51 15.78
N GLY A 158 -3.91 8.33 16.71
CA GLY A 158 -4.11 8.53 18.14
C GLY A 158 -4.62 7.30 18.86
N ALA A 159 -4.30 7.25 20.16
CA ALA A 159 -4.76 6.20 21.07
C ALA A 159 -6.19 6.46 21.50
N LYS A 160 -6.93 5.38 21.80
CA LYS A 160 -8.27 5.51 22.37
C LYS A 160 -8.22 6.31 23.68
N PRO A 161 -9.28 7.10 23.99
CA PRO A 161 -9.22 8.08 25.07
C PRO A 161 -9.12 7.47 26.47
N HIS A 162 -9.53 6.23 26.65
CA HIS A 162 -9.39 5.50 27.90
C HIS A 162 -9.39 3.98 27.66
N PRO A 163 -8.87 3.18 28.62
CA PRO A 163 -8.72 1.73 28.41
C PRO A 163 -10.01 0.97 28.15
N ASP A 164 -11.13 1.45 28.68
CA ASP A 164 -12.44 0.80 28.53
C ASP A 164 -13.12 1.09 27.20
N TYR A 165 -12.58 2.04 26.42
CA TYR A 165 -13.12 2.34 25.10
C TYR A 165 -12.87 1.16 24.15
N ASP A 166 -13.90 0.71 23.45
CA ASP A 166 -13.79 -0.39 22.50
C ASP A 166 -12.86 -0.01 21.33
N LEU A 167 -11.86 -0.84 21.05
CA LEU A 167 -10.88 -0.55 20.01
C LEU A 167 -11.52 -0.51 18.61
N ALA A 168 -12.46 -1.42 18.34
CA ALA A 168 -13.16 -1.43 17.06
C ALA A 168 -13.96 -0.13 16.86
N ASP A 169 -14.64 0.35 17.90
CA ASP A 169 -15.35 1.62 17.86
C ASP A 169 -14.38 2.79 17.66
N TRP A 170 -13.22 2.74 18.29
CA TRP A 170 -12.22 3.80 18.17
C TRP A 170 -11.69 3.94 16.74
N VAL A 171 -11.24 2.85 16.13
CA VAL A 171 -10.69 2.90 14.76
C VAL A 171 -11.75 3.21 13.70
N LEU A 172 -13.03 2.96 13.99
CA LEU A 172 -14.16 3.34 13.15
C LEU A 172 -14.70 4.73 13.47
N SER A 173 -14.14 5.42 14.47
CA SER A 173 -14.51 6.80 14.77
C SER A 173 -13.85 7.77 13.80
N THR A 174 -14.46 8.95 13.65
CA THR A 174 -13.93 10.01 12.80
C THR A 174 -13.06 10.95 13.60
N PHE A 175 -12.24 11.72 12.90
CA PHE A 175 -11.38 12.73 13.51
C PHE A 175 -12.17 14.00 13.86
N SER A 176 -11.76 14.69 14.94
CA SER A 176 -12.22 16.04 15.21
C SER A 176 -11.71 17.01 14.14
N GLN A 177 -12.28 18.21 14.08
CA GLN A 177 -11.78 19.25 13.20
C GLN A 177 -10.33 19.62 13.48
N GLN A 178 -9.93 19.64 14.75
CA GLN A 178 -8.55 19.92 15.15
C GLN A 178 -7.61 18.81 14.66
N GLU A 179 -8.01 17.55 14.81
CA GLU A 179 -7.24 16.40 14.30
C GLU A 179 -7.13 16.43 12.78
N GLU A 180 -8.23 16.76 12.07
CA GLU A 180 -8.21 16.87 10.59
C GLU A 180 -7.23 17.96 10.12
N LYS A 181 -7.12 19.08 10.84
CA LYS A 181 -6.13 20.12 10.53
C LYS A 181 -4.70 19.61 10.73
N ALA A 182 -4.45 18.88 11.80
CA ALA A 182 -3.13 18.28 12.07
C ALA A 182 -2.76 17.25 11.02
N LEU A 183 -3.75 16.51 10.50
CA LEU A 183 -3.55 15.48 9.49
C LEU A 183 -3.46 16.00 8.06
N ALA A 184 -3.87 17.24 7.80
CA ALA A 184 -3.95 17.75 6.43
C ALA A 184 -2.67 17.52 5.60
N PRO A 185 -1.44 17.77 6.11
CA PRO A 185 -0.22 17.49 5.37
C PRO A 185 0.20 16.03 5.35
N ILE A 186 -0.36 15.19 6.23
CA ILE A 186 0.15 13.84 6.46
C ILE A 186 -0.15 12.88 5.29
N TRP A 187 -1.25 13.11 4.58
CA TRP A 187 -1.64 12.25 3.46
C TRP A 187 -0.59 12.27 2.36
N ASP A 188 -0.12 13.46 1.98
CA ASP A 188 0.96 13.60 1.00
C ASP A 188 2.30 13.11 1.57
N GLN A 189 2.61 13.41 2.82
CA GLN A 189 3.85 12.99 3.45
C GLN A 189 3.96 11.46 3.56
N ALA A 190 2.85 10.77 3.84
CA ALA A 190 2.83 9.31 3.86
C ALA A 190 3.14 8.73 2.47
N GLY A 191 2.60 9.32 1.41
CA GLY A 191 2.94 8.97 0.04
C GLY A 191 4.41 9.22 -0.28
N GLU A 192 4.95 10.37 0.14
CA GLU A 192 6.38 10.67 -0.01
C GLU A 192 7.25 9.65 0.72
N ALA A 193 6.85 9.24 1.93
CA ALA A 193 7.56 8.21 2.69
C ALA A 193 7.57 6.88 1.96
N ALA A 194 6.43 6.50 1.36
CA ALA A 194 6.35 5.29 0.55
C ALA A 194 7.30 5.35 -0.64
N LEU A 195 7.32 6.46 -1.38
CA LEU A 195 8.23 6.64 -2.51
C LEU A 195 9.70 6.65 -2.07
N ALA A 196 9.99 7.20 -0.90
CA ALA A 196 11.35 7.17 -0.35
C ALA A 196 11.81 5.75 -0.03
N VAL A 197 10.93 4.87 0.45
CA VAL A 197 11.27 3.45 0.65
C VAL A 197 11.69 2.82 -0.68
N LEU A 198 10.96 3.09 -1.75
CA LEU A 198 11.24 2.54 -3.07
C LEU A 198 12.57 3.02 -3.66
N THR A 199 12.92 4.27 -3.42
CA THR A 199 14.07 4.92 -4.07
C THR A 199 15.33 4.94 -3.20
N LEU A 200 15.17 5.04 -1.88
CA LEU A 200 16.28 5.19 -0.93
C LEU A 200 16.45 3.99 0.00
N GLY A 201 15.47 3.12 0.08
CA GLY A 201 15.43 2.02 1.04
C GLY A 201 14.78 2.40 2.37
N VAL A 202 14.41 1.37 3.15
CA VAL A 202 13.69 1.53 4.43
C VAL A 202 14.48 2.38 5.43
N GLU A 203 15.77 2.12 5.58
CA GLU A 203 16.59 2.79 6.60
C GLU A 203 16.63 4.31 6.39
N GLN A 204 16.91 4.75 5.16
CA GLN A 204 16.95 6.18 4.84
C GLN A 204 15.57 6.82 4.90
N ALA A 205 14.52 6.12 4.45
CA ALA A 205 13.16 6.61 4.56
C ALA A 205 12.76 6.77 6.03
N ALA A 206 13.07 5.78 6.88
CA ALA A 206 12.81 5.86 8.32
C ALA A 206 13.53 7.04 8.96
N SER A 207 14.80 7.26 8.62
CA SER A 207 15.58 8.40 9.12
C SER A 207 14.92 9.73 8.77
N ARG A 208 14.39 9.85 7.56
CA ARG A 208 13.77 11.09 7.06
C ARG A 208 12.38 11.34 7.64
N PHE A 209 11.55 10.29 7.79
CA PHE A 209 10.12 10.45 8.07
C PHE A 209 9.69 10.08 9.50
N ASN A 210 10.46 9.29 10.26
CA ASN A 210 10.01 8.86 11.59
C ASN A 210 9.95 9.99 12.61
N GLY A 211 10.48 11.17 12.28
CA GLY A 211 10.39 12.37 13.12
C GLY A 211 9.30 13.37 12.70
N VAL A 212 8.55 13.08 11.64
CA VAL A 212 7.51 13.97 11.13
C VAL A 212 6.38 14.12 12.17
N GLY A 213 5.95 15.35 12.41
CA GLY A 213 4.89 15.67 13.37
C GLY A 213 5.37 15.87 14.81
N LYS A 214 6.66 15.86 15.08
CA LYS A 214 7.23 16.18 16.39
C LYS A 214 7.19 17.69 16.65
#